data_43a143aeab74563adf31d44f2fad35b3
#
_entry.id   43a143aeab74563adf31d44f2fad35b3
#
_cell.length_a   1.000
_cell.length_b   1.000
_cell.length_c   1.000
_cell.angle_alpha   90.00
_cell.angle_beta   90.00
_cell.angle_gamma   90.00
#
_symmetry.space_group_name_H-M   'P 1'
#
loop_
_entity.id
_entity.type
_entity.pdbx_description
1 polymer ?
#
loop_
_entity_poly.entity_id
_entity_poly.type
_entity_poly.pdbx_seq_one_letter_code
_entity_poly.pdbx_strand_id
1 'polypeptide(L)'
;VGDLRALIFDFDGTIAETERSGHRVAYNRAFEALGLDDRWDEATYGELLAVAGGRERLEFYFAGAYPERSETERAELARSVHATKRRLFDDIGPTLHPRPGVVRLVEEATAGGVRVAIATTAAPEGVRAFFAGHPTLGRAFGVVVGGDDVPAKKPSPDIYVLALERLGVAASDALAIEDSAIGLRAARAAGLATLVTPSGYTLHEDFAGAAAICNDLENVDLAYCRALVA
;
A
#
# COMPACT_ATOMS: atom_id res chain seq x y z
N VAL A 1 24.57 15.75 8.08
CA VAL A 1 23.74 14.84 8.87
C VAL A 1 22.33 15.43 8.86
N GLY A 2 21.39 14.78 8.16
CA GLY A 2 20.00 15.22 8.10
C GLY A 2 19.35 15.12 9.49
N ASP A 3 18.44 16.05 9.81
CA ASP A 3 17.60 15.94 11.00
C ASP A 3 16.26 15.34 10.52
N LEU A 4 15.95 14.11 10.90
CA LEU A 4 14.71 13.44 10.49
C LEU A 4 13.50 14.27 10.92
N ARG A 5 12.78 14.81 9.94
CA ARG A 5 11.62 15.71 10.12
C ARG A 5 10.31 15.08 9.63
N ALA A 6 10.40 14.01 8.82
CA ALA A 6 9.21 13.31 8.36
C ALA A 6 9.46 11.82 8.12
N LEU A 7 8.42 11.01 8.38
CA LEU A 7 8.27 9.63 7.91
C LEU A 7 7.14 9.60 6.88
N ILE A 8 7.40 9.02 5.71
CA ILE A 8 6.43 8.88 4.62
C ILE A 8 6.19 7.40 4.40
N PHE A 9 5.01 6.92 4.76
CA PHE A 9 4.63 5.51 4.65
C PHE A 9 3.93 5.24 3.33
N ASP A 10 4.27 4.15 2.68
CA ASP A 10 3.31 3.48 1.82
C ASP A 10 2.18 2.88 2.66
N PHE A 11 1.09 2.44 2.03
CA PHE A 11 -0.09 1.94 2.74
C PHE A 11 -0.23 0.42 2.64
N ASP A 12 -0.43 -0.11 1.41
CA ASP A 12 -0.70 -1.53 1.18
C ASP A 12 0.56 -2.38 1.37
N GLY A 13 0.56 -3.30 2.32
CA GLY A 13 1.75 -4.08 2.66
C GLY A 13 2.73 -3.38 3.60
N THR A 14 2.57 -2.07 3.85
CA THR A 14 3.42 -1.27 4.75
C THR A 14 2.70 -0.92 6.05
N ILE A 15 1.61 -0.15 6.00
CA ILE A 15 0.79 0.17 7.19
C ILE A 15 -0.08 -1.03 7.56
N ALA A 16 -0.69 -1.69 6.58
CA ALA A 16 -1.58 -2.82 6.77
C ALA A 16 -1.37 -3.91 5.72
N GLU A 17 -1.59 -5.16 6.10
CA GLU A 17 -1.57 -6.31 5.18
C GLU A 17 -2.90 -6.38 4.42
N THR A 18 -3.12 -5.41 3.54
CA THR A 18 -4.39 -5.21 2.83
C THR A 18 -4.59 -6.20 1.69
N GLU A 19 -3.51 -6.62 1.01
CA GLU A 19 -3.63 -7.52 -0.15
C GLU A 19 -4.09 -8.92 0.27
N ARG A 20 -3.40 -9.55 1.20
CA ARG A 20 -3.66 -10.92 1.65
C ARG A 20 -4.97 -11.04 2.42
N SER A 21 -5.17 -10.18 3.42
CA SER A 21 -6.26 -10.28 4.40
C SER A 21 -7.47 -9.41 4.03
N GLY A 22 -7.30 -8.43 3.15
CA GLY A 22 -8.32 -7.50 2.72
C GLY A 22 -8.78 -7.74 1.28
N HIS A 23 -7.98 -7.38 0.31
CA HIS A 23 -8.37 -7.36 -1.09
C HIS A 23 -8.70 -8.76 -1.63
N ARG A 24 -7.84 -9.76 -1.39
CA ARG A 24 -8.11 -11.14 -1.78
C ARG A 24 -9.41 -11.66 -1.18
N VAL A 25 -9.63 -11.40 0.11
CA VAL A 25 -10.87 -11.82 0.81
C VAL A 25 -12.09 -11.14 0.18
N ALA A 26 -12.00 -9.84 -0.13
CA ALA A 26 -13.08 -9.10 -0.77
C ALA A 26 -13.39 -9.62 -2.18
N TYR A 27 -12.39 -10.04 -2.97
CA TYR A 27 -12.60 -10.69 -4.27
C TYR A 27 -13.37 -12.02 -4.10
N ASN A 28 -12.92 -12.89 -3.19
CA ASN A 28 -13.58 -14.18 -2.95
C ASN A 28 -15.03 -14.01 -2.50
N ARG A 29 -15.30 -13.03 -1.63
CA ARG A 29 -16.67 -12.69 -1.25
C ARG A 29 -17.49 -12.11 -2.41
N ALA A 30 -16.85 -11.36 -3.32
CA ALA A 30 -17.54 -10.84 -4.50
C ALA A 30 -17.89 -11.94 -5.50
N PHE A 31 -17.01 -12.92 -5.71
CA PHE A 31 -17.31 -14.12 -6.50
C PHE A 31 -18.52 -14.86 -5.94
N GLU A 32 -18.50 -15.17 -4.64
CA GLU A 32 -19.62 -15.84 -3.96
C GLU A 32 -20.93 -15.04 -4.08
N ALA A 33 -20.88 -13.73 -3.83
CA ALA A 33 -22.07 -12.86 -3.90
C ALA A 33 -22.69 -12.77 -5.30
N LEU A 34 -21.91 -13.03 -6.34
CA LEU A 34 -22.35 -13.04 -7.75
C LEU A 34 -22.60 -14.46 -8.26
N GLY A 35 -22.55 -15.49 -7.43
CA GLY A 35 -22.79 -16.88 -7.79
C GLY A 35 -21.72 -17.49 -8.67
N LEU A 36 -20.49 -17.03 -8.59
CA LEU A 36 -19.33 -17.57 -9.28
C LEU A 36 -18.62 -18.60 -8.38
N ASP A 37 -18.17 -19.70 -8.98
CA ASP A 37 -17.41 -20.74 -8.27
C ASP A 37 -15.91 -20.40 -8.12
N ASP A 38 -15.51 -19.24 -8.64
CA ASP A 38 -14.13 -18.77 -8.58
C ASP A 38 -13.69 -18.52 -7.15
N ARG A 39 -12.42 -18.90 -6.87
CA ARG A 39 -11.78 -18.63 -5.59
C ARG A 39 -10.28 -18.45 -5.79
N TRP A 40 -9.77 -17.32 -5.32
CA TRP A 40 -8.35 -17.04 -5.30
C TRP A 40 -7.76 -17.42 -3.93
N ASP A 41 -6.89 -18.41 -3.90
CA ASP A 41 -6.01 -18.67 -2.77
C ASP A 41 -4.85 -17.65 -2.73
N GLU A 42 -3.96 -17.79 -1.76
CA GLU A 42 -2.85 -16.83 -1.61
C GLU A 42 -1.86 -16.92 -2.78
N ALA A 43 -1.60 -18.11 -3.31
CA ALA A 43 -0.66 -18.32 -4.41
C ALA A 43 -1.23 -17.71 -5.71
N THR A 44 -2.46 -18.08 -6.08
CA THR A 44 -3.15 -17.54 -7.26
C THR A 44 -3.25 -16.02 -7.20
N TYR A 45 -3.62 -15.47 -6.04
CA TYR A 45 -3.72 -14.03 -5.89
C TYR A 45 -2.35 -13.34 -6.02
N GLY A 46 -1.29 -13.95 -5.45
CA GLY A 46 0.08 -13.46 -5.57
C GLY A 46 0.56 -13.38 -7.02
N GLU A 47 0.29 -14.41 -7.83
CA GLU A 47 0.61 -14.40 -9.27
C GLU A 47 -0.17 -13.29 -10.01
N LEU A 48 -1.43 -13.10 -9.66
CA LEU A 48 -2.29 -12.09 -10.27
C LEU A 48 -1.90 -10.65 -9.89
N LEU A 49 -1.14 -10.43 -8.81
CA LEU A 49 -0.61 -9.11 -8.44
C LEU A 49 0.37 -8.55 -9.48
N ALA A 50 0.94 -9.38 -10.35
CA ALA A 50 1.73 -8.93 -11.50
C ALA A 50 0.91 -8.07 -12.49
N VAL A 51 -0.43 -8.20 -12.49
CA VAL A 51 -1.33 -7.36 -13.29
C VAL A 51 -1.76 -6.17 -12.45
N ALA A 52 -1.27 -4.99 -12.83
CA ALA A 52 -1.62 -3.74 -12.17
C ALA A 52 -3.09 -3.36 -12.43
N GLY A 53 -3.79 -2.94 -11.37
CA GLY A 53 -5.20 -2.56 -11.44
C GLY A 53 -6.17 -3.71 -11.16
N GLY A 54 -7.16 -3.43 -10.31
CA GLY A 54 -8.07 -4.47 -9.83
C GLY A 54 -9.05 -4.99 -10.89
N ARG A 55 -9.48 -4.11 -11.81
CA ARG A 55 -10.35 -4.49 -12.92
C ARG A 55 -9.56 -5.22 -14.00
N GLU A 56 -8.41 -4.72 -14.35
CA GLU A 56 -7.47 -5.28 -15.34
C GLU A 56 -7.02 -6.69 -14.92
N ARG A 57 -6.79 -6.90 -13.63
CA ARG A 57 -6.50 -8.21 -13.03
C ARG A 57 -7.65 -9.20 -13.22
N LEU A 58 -8.90 -8.77 -13.03
CA LEU A 58 -10.08 -9.59 -13.28
C LEU A 58 -10.26 -9.90 -14.77
N GLU A 59 -10.08 -8.93 -15.65
CA GLU A 59 -10.15 -9.13 -17.10
C GLU A 59 -9.10 -10.16 -17.56
N PHE A 60 -7.87 -10.04 -17.06
CA PHE A 60 -6.80 -11.01 -17.32
C PHE A 60 -7.16 -12.42 -16.83
N TYR A 61 -7.63 -12.55 -15.58
CA TYR A 61 -8.03 -13.82 -15.00
C TYR A 61 -9.19 -14.45 -15.78
N PHE A 62 -10.23 -13.69 -16.10
CA PHE A 62 -11.40 -14.21 -16.82
C PHE A 62 -11.12 -14.56 -18.28
N ALA A 63 -10.09 -14.00 -18.89
CA ALA A 63 -9.65 -14.44 -20.22
C ALA A 63 -9.20 -15.91 -20.23
N GLY A 64 -8.58 -16.36 -19.14
CA GLY A 64 -8.17 -17.77 -18.96
C GLY A 64 -9.29 -18.65 -18.39
N ALA A 65 -10.06 -18.14 -17.40
CA ALA A 65 -11.08 -18.91 -16.69
C ALA A 65 -12.37 -19.13 -17.54
N TYR A 66 -12.71 -18.19 -18.41
CA TYR A 66 -13.95 -18.22 -19.22
C TYR A 66 -13.65 -17.97 -20.70
N PRO A 67 -12.88 -18.84 -21.37
CA PRO A 67 -12.48 -18.67 -22.77
C PRO A 67 -13.69 -18.72 -23.74
N GLU A 68 -14.81 -19.37 -23.34
CA GLU A 68 -16.04 -19.50 -24.11
C GLU A 68 -16.87 -18.19 -24.13
N ARG A 69 -16.65 -17.27 -23.20
CA ARG A 69 -17.33 -15.97 -23.16
C ARG A 69 -16.66 -14.97 -24.10
N SER A 70 -17.43 -14.10 -24.70
CA SER A 70 -16.91 -12.97 -25.47
C SER A 70 -16.10 -12.00 -24.58
N GLU A 71 -15.23 -11.21 -25.19
CA GLU A 71 -14.48 -10.16 -24.51
C GLU A 71 -15.40 -9.17 -23.77
N THR A 72 -16.52 -8.80 -24.42
CA THR A 72 -17.51 -7.90 -23.81
C THR A 72 -18.13 -8.49 -22.54
N GLU A 73 -18.53 -9.76 -22.58
CA GLU A 73 -19.12 -10.45 -21.42
C GLU A 73 -18.12 -10.58 -20.27
N ARG A 74 -16.83 -10.88 -20.57
CA ARG A 74 -15.77 -10.92 -19.56
C ARG A 74 -15.52 -9.54 -18.94
N ALA A 75 -15.49 -8.48 -19.75
CA ALA A 75 -15.33 -7.12 -19.27
C ALA A 75 -16.51 -6.65 -18.40
N GLU A 76 -17.74 -7.04 -18.73
CA GLU A 76 -18.94 -6.77 -17.92
C GLU A 76 -18.88 -7.51 -16.58
N LEU A 77 -18.47 -8.78 -16.60
CA LEU A 77 -18.29 -9.58 -15.40
C LEU A 77 -17.20 -8.96 -14.50
N ALA A 78 -16.06 -8.58 -15.08
CA ALA A 78 -14.97 -7.93 -14.33
C ALA A 78 -15.44 -6.62 -13.68
N ARG A 79 -16.23 -5.80 -14.37
CA ARG A 79 -16.81 -4.58 -13.78
C ARG A 79 -17.74 -4.89 -12.62
N SER A 80 -18.60 -5.91 -12.75
CA SER A 80 -19.56 -6.32 -11.72
C SER A 80 -18.84 -6.84 -10.46
N VAL A 81 -17.84 -7.73 -10.65
CA VAL A 81 -17.02 -8.26 -9.54
C VAL A 81 -16.23 -7.14 -8.87
N HIS A 82 -15.59 -6.27 -9.64
CA HIS A 82 -14.82 -5.16 -9.10
C HIS A 82 -15.68 -4.19 -8.29
N ALA A 83 -16.86 -3.84 -8.77
CA ALA A 83 -17.79 -2.96 -8.04
C ALA A 83 -18.29 -3.62 -6.75
N THR A 84 -18.62 -4.91 -6.79
CA THR A 84 -19.05 -5.68 -5.61
C THR A 84 -17.93 -5.81 -4.60
N LYS A 85 -16.69 -6.12 -5.05
CA LYS A 85 -15.48 -6.20 -4.22
C LYS A 85 -15.22 -4.89 -3.49
N ARG A 86 -15.35 -3.73 -4.17
CA ARG A 86 -15.13 -2.42 -3.53
C ARG A 86 -16.09 -2.21 -2.35
N ARG A 87 -17.40 -2.48 -2.53
CA ARG A 87 -18.39 -2.38 -1.45
C ARG A 87 -18.10 -3.31 -0.29
N LEU A 88 -17.71 -4.57 -0.59
CA LEU A 88 -17.38 -5.55 0.45
C LEU A 88 -16.09 -5.20 1.19
N PHE A 89 -15.17 -4.48 0.55
CA PHE A 89 -13.96 -4.00 1.22
C PHE A 89 -14.26 -2.92 2.28
N ASP A 90 -15.34 -2.15 2.12
CA ASP A 90 -15.75 -1.16 3.13
C ASP A 90 -16.08 -1.82 4.49
N ASP A 91 -16.57 -3.07 4.46
CA ASP A 91 -16.85 -3.86 5.68
C ASP A 91 -15.59 -4.57 6.22
N ILE A 92 -14.66 -4.92 5.35
CA ILE A 92 -13.42 -5.65 5.71
C ILE A 92 -12.35 -4.67 6.22
N GLY A 93 -12.18 -3.54 5.54
CA GLY A 93 -11.13 -2.56 5.84
C GLY A 93 -11.01 -2.19 7.30
N PRO A 94 -12.11 -1.86 8.01
CA PRO A 94 -12.06 -1.52 9.44
C PRO A 94 -11.59 -2.65 10.36
N THR A 95 -11.65 -3.91 9.90
CA THR A 95 -11.26 -5.10 10.68
C THR A 95 -9.80 -5.51 10.48
N LEU A 96 -9.12 -4.93 9.50
CA LEU A 96 -7.71 -5.19 9.26
C LEU A 96 -6.87 -4.56 10.37
N HIS A 97 -5.76 -5.21 10.72
CA HIS A 97 -4.85 -4.68 11.73
C HIS A 97 -3.66 -3.97 11.10
N PRO A 98 -3.15 -2.89 11.73
CA PRO A 98 -1.85 -2.34 11.38
C PRO A 98 -0.77 -3.40 11.51
N ARG A 99 0.24 -3.34 10.64
CA ARG A 99 1.40 -4.24 10.75
C ARG A 99 2.18 -3.97 12.04
N PRO A 100 2.93 -4.99 12.55
CA PRO A 100 3.68 -4.87 13.79
C PRO A 100 4.59 -3.62 13.80
N GLY A 101 4.56 -2.86 14.90
CA GLY A 101 5.37 -1.67 15.13
C GLY A 101 4.86 -0.37 14.49
N VAL A 102 3.91 -0.41 13.53
CA VAL A 102 3.40 0.80 12.85
C VAL A 102 2.82 1.80 13.83
N VAL A 103 1.90 1.37 14.69
CA VAL A 103 1.23 2.27 15.65
C VAL A 103 2.25 2.91 16.57
N ARG A 104 3.14 2.12 17.16
CA ARG A 104 4.19 2.59 18.08
C ARG A 104 5.12 3.60 17.39
N LEU A 105 5.62 3.30 16.18
CA LEU A 105 6.52 4.20 15.47
C LEU A 105 5.84 5.53 15.10
N VAL A 106 4.57 5.50 14.71
CA VAL A 106 3.79 6.72 14.42
C VAL A 106 3.58 7.56 15.69
N GLU A 107 3.31 6.93 16.83
CA GLU A 107 3.20 7.61 18.13
C GLU A 107 4.54 8.23 18.56
N GLU A 108 5.64 7.50 18.46
CA GLU A 108 7.00 8.00 18.76
C GLU A 108 7.36 9.18 17.84
N ALA A 109 7.10 9.07 16.52
CA ALA A 109 7.36 10.13 15.56
C ALA A 109 6.59 11.40 15.91
N THR A 110 5.28 11.26 16.18
CA THR A 110 4.41 12.39 16.54
C THR A 110 4.85 13.05 17.85
N ALA A 111 5.15 12.25 18.88
CA ALA A 111 5.65 12.76 20.16
C ALA A 111 7.03 13.44 20.02
N GLY A 112 7.87 12.95 19.10
CA GLY A 112 9.18 13.51 18.76
C GLY A 112 9.15 14.71 17.81
N GLY A 113 7.99 15.21 17.43
CA GLY A 113 7.82 16.34 16.49
C GLY A 113 8.13 16.00 15.03
N VAL A 114 8.25 14.71 14.70
CA VAL A 114 8.43 14.21 13.33
C VAL A 114 7.06 14.06 12.67
N ARG A 115 6.87 14.67 11.50
CA ARG A 115 5.62 14.60 10.74
C ARG A 115 5.46 13.23 10.10
N VAL A 116 4.23 12.75 10.00
CA VAL A 116 3.91 11.49 9.33
C VAL A 116 2.97 11.72 8.16
N ALA A 117 3.23 11.06 7.05
CA ALA A 117 2.46 11.15 5.82
C ALA A 117 2.26 9.76 5.19
N ILE A 118 1.28 9.67 4.31
CA ILE A 118 1.02 8.51 3.46
C ILE A 118 1.25 8.89 2.01
N ALA A 119 1.98 8.04 1.26
CA ALA A 119 2.17 8.12 -0.17
C ALA A 119 1.81 6.77 -0.81
N THR A 120 0.58 6.62 -1.29
CA THR A 120 0.01 5.33 -1.72
C THR A 120 -0.64 5.39 -3.09
N THR A 121 -0.59 4.28 -3.84
CA THR A 121 -1.38 4.08 -5.05
C THR A 121 -2.73 3.41 -4.78
N ALA A 122 -3.04 3.09 -3.52
CA ALA A 122 -4.34 2.60 -3.08
C ALA A 122 -5.46 3.60 -3.40
N ALA A 123 -6.65 3.07 -3.63
CA ALA A 123 -7.84 3.89 -3.77
C ALA A 123 -8.15 4.61 -2.44
N PRO A 124 -8.52 5.91 -2.48
CA PRO A 124 -8.81 6.68 -1.26
C PRO A 124 -9.88 6.06 -0.37
N GLU A 125 -10.85 5.34 -0.96
CA GLU A 125 -11.89 4.62 -0.23
C GLU A 125 -11.31 3.51 0.65
N GLY A 126 -10.35 2.73 0.13
CA GLY A 126 -9.70 1.64 0.88
C GLY A 126 -8.92 2.17 2.09
N VAL A 127 -8.19 3.27 1.91
CA VAL A 127 -7.48 3.95 3.00
C VAL A 127 -8.46 4.45 4.07
N ARG A 128 -9.57 5.09 3.64
CA ARG A 128 -10.61 5.55 4.56
C ARG A 128 -11.29 4.40 5.31
N ALA A 129 -11.59 3.29 4.61
CA ALA A 129 -12.20 2.12 5.24
C ALA A 129 -11.32 1.57 6.35
N PHE A 130 -10.02 1.41 6.11
CA PHE A 130 -9.07 0.96 7.14
C PHE A 130 -9.05 1.92 8.35
N PHE A 131 -8.92 3.21 8.12
CA PHE A 131 -8.85 4.19 9.22
C PHE A 131 -10.19 4.41 9.94
N ALA A 132 -11.32 3.97 9.37
CA ALA A 132 -12.58 3.93 10.12
C ALA A 132 -12.48 2.99 11.33
N GLY A 133 -11.72 1.88 11.23
CA GLY A 133 -11.40 1.00 12.36
C GLY A 133 -10.27 1.53 13.27
N HIS A 134 -9.45 2.47 12.78
CA HIS A 134 -8.26 2.99 13.46
C HIS A 134 -8.20 4.52 13.49
N PRO A 135 -9.22 5.20 14.05
CA PRO A 135 -9.37 6.67 13.92
C PRO A 135 -8.25 7.46 14.59
N THR A 136 -7.64 6.93 15.65
CA THR A 136 -6.50 7.59 16.32
C THR A 136 -5.26 7.56 15.45
N LEU A 137 -4.95 6.40 14.85
CA LEU A 137 -3.84 6.26 13.92
C LEU A 137 -4.06 7.14 12.67
N GLY A 138 -5.28 7.15 12.11
CA GLY A 138 -5.60 7.95 10.93
C GLY A 138 -5.41 9.46 11.13
N ARG A 139 -5.72 9.97 12.33
CA ARG A 139 -5.53 11.40 12.67
C ARG A 139 -4.06 11.82 12.79
N ALA A 140 -3.14 10.90 12.99
CA ALA A 140 -1.72 11.20 13.06
C ALA A 140 -1.15 11.60 11.68
N PHE A 141 -1.71 11.06 10.59
CA PHE A 141 -1.25 11.35 9.24
C PHE A 141 -1.81 12.70 8.75
N GLY A 142 -1.01 13.75 8.88
CA GLY A 142 -1.39 15.11 8.47
C GLY A 142 -1.44 15.31 6.95
N VAL A 143 -0.75 14.44 6.18
CA VAL A 143 -0.70 14.45 4.72
C VAL A 143 -0.96 13.05 4.19
N VAL A 144 -1.89 12.95 3.24
CA VAL A 144 -2.16 11.72 2.46
C VAL A 144 -2.11 12.10 0.99
N VAL A 145 -1.26 11.41 0.23
CA VAL A 145 -1.12 11.54 -1.22
C VAL A 145 -1.53 10.22 -1.85
N GLY A 146 -2.55 10.27 -2.69
CA GLY A 146 -3.08 9.12 -3.42
C GLY A 146 -2.57 9.05 -4.87
N GLY A 147 -2.75 7.90 -5.51
CA GLY A 147 -2.37 7.73 -6.91
C GLY A 147 -3.12 8.64 -7.89
N ASP A 148 -4.27 9.20 -7.50
CA ASP A 148 -5.06 10.13 -8.31
C ASP A 148 -4.62 11.60 -8.12
N ASP A 149 -3.77 11.89 -7.14
CA ASP A 149 -3.19 13.22 -6.91
C ASP A 149 -2.02 13.54 -7.87
N VAL A 150 -1.50 12.53 -8.58
CA VAL A 150 -0.25 12.63 -9.36
C VAL A 150 -0.45 12.14 -10.80
N PRO A 151 0.30 12.71 -11.78
CA PRO A 151 0.19 12.31 -13.17
C PRO A 151 0.73 10.89 -13.43
N ALA A 152 1.74 10.43 -12.69
CA ALA A 152 2.32 9.12 -12.85
C ALA A 152 2.43 8.38 -11.50
N LYS A 153 1.97 7.11 -11.48
CA LYS A 153 2.03 6.23 -10.31
C LYS A 153 3.43 5.64 -10.13
N LYS A 154 3.73 5.07 -8.95
CA LYS A 154 4.95 4.30 -8.71
C LYS A 154 5.19 3.32 -9.87
N PRO A 155 6.42 3.24 -10.41
CA PRO A 155 7.71 3.68 -9.85
C PRO A 155 8.08 5.14 -10.13
N SER A 156 7.18 6.01 -10.68
CA SER A 156 7.46 7.45 -10.75
C SER A 156 7.61 8.02 -9.34
N PRO A 157 8.54 9.00 -9.14
CA PRO A 157 8.73 9.67 -7.86
C PRO A 157 7.59 10.60 -7.46
N ASP A 158 6.67 10.92 -8.36
CA ASP A 158 5.69 12.01 -8.26
C ASP A 158 4.94 12.01 -6.93
N ILE A 159 4.53 10.83 -6.46
CA ILE A 159 3.77 10.69 -5.22
C ILE A 159 4.59 11.07 -3.97
N TYR A 160 5.88 10.73 -3.97
CA TYR A 160 6.79 11.10 -2.89
C TYR A 160 7.22 12.55 -2.97
N VAL A 161 7.45 13.08 -4.17
CA VAL A 161 7.74 14.51 -4.40
C VAL A 161 6.57 15.36 -3.89
N LEU A 162 5.34 15.01 -4.25
CA LEU A 162 4.15 15.72 -3.78
C LEU A 162 3.95 15.60 -2.25
N ALA A 163 4.28 14.45 -1.66
CA ALA A 163 4.23 14.28 -0.21
C ALA A 163 5.25 15.19 0.50
N LEU A 164 6.49 15.27 -0.01
CA LEU A 164 7.53 16.17 0.49
C LEU A 164 7.12 17.65 0.38
N GLU A 165 6.54 18.05 -0.76
CA GLU A 165 6.03 19.40 -0.98
C GLU A 165 4.92 19.77 0.01
N ARG A 166 3.92 18.89 0.19
CA ARG A 166 2.82 19.11 1.15
C ARG A 166 3.30 19.13 2.61
N LEU A 167 4.34 18.36 2.91
CA LEU A 167 5.00 18.38 4.22
C LEU A 167 5.90 19.61 4.39
N GLY A 168 6.42 20.23 3.34
CA GLY A 168 7.43 21.28 3.39
C GLY A 168 8.76 20.78 3.99
N VAL A 169 9.23 19.59 3.56
CA VAL A 169 10.45 18.93 4.05
C VAL A 169 11.33 18.56 2.87
N ALA A 170 12.64 18.72 3.03
CA ALA A 170 13.61 18.23 2.04
C ALA A 170 13.67 16.69 2.10
N ALA A 171 13.97 16.06 0.96
CA ALA A 171 14.12 14.61 0.89
C ALA A 171 15.23 14.09 1.82
N SER A 172 16.31 14.86 2.04
CA SER A 172 17.39 14.55 2.98
C SER A 172 16.95 14.48 4.45
N ASP A 173 15.82 15.09 4.79
CA ASP A 173 15.29 15.16 6.15
C ASP A 173 14.05 14.25 6.32
N ALA A 174 13.81 13.34 5.39
CA ALA A 174 12.68 12.43 5.40
C ALA A 174 13.12 10.98 5.11
N LEU A 175 12.38 10.03 5.69
CA LEU A 175 12.54 8.60 5.46
C LEU A 175 11.26 8.05 4.85
N ALA A 176 11.36 7.33 3.74
CA ALA A 176 10.25 6.52 3.22
C ALA A 176 10.23 5.15 3.90
N ILE A 177 9.03 4.62 4.14
CA ILE A 177 8.80 3.25 4.63
C ILE A 177 7.93 2.55 3.60
N GLU A 178 8.42 1.43 3.08
CA GLU A 178 7.88 0.72 1.93
C GLU A 178 7.92 -0.80 2.13
N ASP A 179 7.15 -1.54 1.32
CA ASP A 179 7.18 -3.00 1.31
C ASP A 179 7.64 -3.58 -0.04
N SER A 180 7.66 -2.80 -1.11
CA SER A 180 7.81 -3.25 -2.49
C SER A 180 9.01 -2.64 -3.22
N ALA A 181 9.58 -3.37 -4.18
CA ALA A 181 10.66 -2.85 -5.02
C ALA A 181 10.20 -1.71 -5.94
N ILE A 182 8.93 -1.70 -6.34
CA ILE A 182 8.36 -0.62 -7.14
C ILE A 182 8.27 0.68 -6.34
N GLY A 183 7.86 0.59 -5.08
CA GLY A 183 7.81 1.72 -4.17
C GLY A 183 9.20 2.19 -3.74
N LEU A 184 10.13 1.27 -3.47
CA LEU A 184 11.54 1.59 -3.21
C LEU A 184 12.15 2.41 -4.36
N ARG A 185 11.92 2.01 -5.62
CA ARG A 185 12.39 2.75 -6.79
C ARG A 185 11.80 4.16 -6.83
N ALA A 186 10.50 4.30 -6.56
CA ALA A 186 9.82 5.60 -6.55
C ALA A 186 10.39 6.53 -5.46
N ALA A 187 10.53 6.05 -4.23
CA ALA A 187 11.07 6.80 -3.10
C ALA A 187 12.52 7.23 -3.34
N ARG A 188 13.37 6.32 -3.86
CA ARG A 188 14.75 6.64 -4.21
C ARG A 188 14.87 7.66 -5.35
N ALA A 189 14.00 7.57 -6.36
CA ALA A 189 13.95 8.54 -7.45
C ALA A 189 13.53 9.95 -6.96
N ALA A 190 12.77 10.03 -5.86
CA ALA A 190 12.46 11.27 -5.15
C ALA A 190 13.60 11.74 -4.21
N GLY A 191 14.72 11.02 -4.13
CA GLY A 191 15.87 11.34 -3.29
C GLY A 191 15.74 10.92 -1.82
N LEU A 192 14.76 10.07 -1.49
CA LEU A 192 14.51 9.60 -0.13
C LEU A 192 15.39 8.39 0.24
N ALA A 193 15.98 8.39 1.43
CA ALA A 193 16.36 7.16 2.10
C ALA A 193 15.09 6.32 2.34
N THR A 194 15.20 4.99 2.20
CA THR A 194 14.03 4.12 2.28
C THR A 194 14.32 2.91 3.17
N LEU A 195 13.51 2.74 4.20
CA LEU A 195 13.41 1.51 4.98
C LEU A 195 12.37 0.60 4.32
N VAL A 196 12.74 -0.63 4.02
CA VAL A 196 11.83 -1.62 3.43
C VAL A 196 11.43 -2.66 4.46
N THR A 197 10.12 -2.91 4.55
CA THR A 197 9.53 -3.97 5.37
C THR A 197 8.68 -4.87 4.47
N PRO A 198 9.27 -5.87 3.78
CA PRO A 198 8.56 -6.67 2.80
C PRO A 198 7.27 -7.27 3.34
N SER A 199 6.21 -7.25 2.53
CA SER A 199 4.95 -7.93 2.82
C SER A 199 5.00 -9.39 2.39
N GLY A 200 3.96 -10.17 2.70
CA GLY A 200 3.91 -11.58 2.33
C GLY A 200 4.06 -11.85 0.81
N TYR A 201 3.67 -10.88 -0.02
CA TYR A 201 3.76 -11.00 -1.48
C TYR A 201 5.04 -10.41 -2.09
N THR A 202 5.82 -9.64 -1.34
CA THR A 202 7.01 -8.94 -1.86
C THR A 202 8.33 -9.50 -1.32
N LEU A 203 8.30 -10.52 -0.45
CA LEU A 203 9.49 -11.14 0.16
C LEU A 203 10.56 -11.60 -0.85
N HIS A 204 10.17 -11.90 -2.08
CA HIS A 204 11.04 -12.40 -3.13
C HIS A 204 11.60 -11.30 -4.04
N GLU A 205 11.22 -10.04 -3.82
CA GLU A 205 11.65 -8.92 -4.64
C GLU A 205 13.08 -8.45 -4.31
N ASP A 206 13.70 -7.75 -5.25
CA ASP A 206 15.03 -7.16 -5.06
C ASP A 206 14.92 -5.76 -4.46
N PHE A 207 15.48 -5.60 -3.28
CA PHE A 207 15.52 -4.33 -2.55
C PHE A 207 16.90 -3.65 -2.58
N ALA A 208 17.67 -3.87 -3.63
CA ALA A 208 18.96 -3.21 -3.79
C ALA A 208 18.84 -1.68 -3.74
N GLY A 209 19.62 -1.09 -2.83
CA GLY A 209 19.61 0.36 -2.58
C GLY A 209 18.62 0.84 -1.53
N ALA A 210 17.94 -0.05 -0.80
CA ALA A 210 17.29 0.30 0.45
C ALA A 210 18.33 0.74 1.49
N ALA A 211 17.98 1.73 2.32
CA ALA A 211 18.81 2.14 3.46
C ALA A 211 18.86 1.06 4.55
N ALA A 212 17.74 0.33 4.70
CA ALA A 212 17.65 -0.86 5.55
C ALA A 212 16.49 -1.76 5.08
N ILE A 213 16.55 -3.04 5.45
CA ILE A 213 15.48 -4.02 5.24
C ILE A 213 15.20 -4.68 6.59
N CYS A 214 13.96 -4.63 7.05
CA CYS A 214 13.48 -5.26 8.28
C CYS A 214 12.26 -6.12 7.97
N ASN A 215 11.97 -7.14 8.77
CA ASN A 215 10.77 -7.97 8.57
C ASN A 215 9.48 -7.17 8.80
N ASP A 216 9.51 -6.26 9.78
CA ASP A 216 8.44 -5.35 10.19
C ASP A 216 9.04 -4.18 10.99
N LEU A 217 8.18 -3.37 11.61
CA LEU A 217 8.59 -2.21 12.41
C LEU A 217 8.59 -2.49 13.93
N GLU A 218 8.44 -3.74 14.38
CA GLU A 218 8.33 -4.05 15.80
C GLU A 218 9.59 -3.63 16.58
N ASN A 219 10.76 -3.78 15.97
CA ASN A 219 12.04 -3.41 16.54
C ASN A 219 12.68 -2.15 15.92
N VAL A 220 11.90 -1.37 15.17
CA VAL A 220 12.33 -0.11 14.53
C VAL A 220 11.77 1.06 15.32
N ASP A 221 12.63 1.78 16.04
CA ASP A 221 12.29 2.99 16.78
C ASP A 221 12.67 4.27 16.00
N LEU A 222 12.29 5.42 16.54
CA LEU A 222 12.59 6.71 15.92
C LEU A 222 14.11 6.99 15.87
N ALA A 223 14.88 6.48 16.81
CA ALA A 223 16.36 6.63 16.82
C ALA A 223 16.98 5.85 15.66
N TYR A 224 16.49 4.64 15.40
CA TYR A 224 16.88 3.85 14.24
C TYR A 224 16.57 4.58 12.93
N CYS A 225 15.34 5.14 12.80
CA CYS A 225 14.95 5.91 11.61
C CYS A 225 15.87 7.13 11.39
N ARG A 226 16.25 7.85 12.45
CA ARG A 226 17.19 8.99 12.36
C ARG A 226 18.57 8.57 11.86
N ALA A 227 19.06 7.41 12.24
CA ALA A 227 20.34 6.91 11.77
C ALA A 227 20.38 6.57 10.28
N LEU A 228 19.21 6.35 9.64
CA LEU A 228 19.11 6.04 8.21
C LEU A 228 19.14 7.27 7.30
N VAL A 229 18.93 8.49 7.83
CA VAL A 229 18.97 9.77 7.11
C VAL A 229 20.17 10.64 7.48
N ALA A 230 21.06 10.12 8.33
CA ALA A 230 22.26 10.78 8.84
C ALA A 230 23.41 10.82 7.84
#